data_05ad83c61d05ea96920185faeea6311e
#
_entry.id   05ad83c61d05ea96920185faeea6311e
#
_cell.length_a   1.000
_cell.length_b   1.000
_cell.length_c   1.000
_cell.angle_alpha   90.00
_cell.angle_beta   90.00
_cell.angle_gamma   90.00
#
_symmetry.space_group_name_H-M   'P 1'
#
loop_
_entity.id
_entity.type
_entity.pdbx_description
1 polymer ?
#
loop_
_entity_poly.entity_id
_entity_poly.type
_entity_poly.pdbx_seq_one_letter_code
_entity_poly.pdbx_strand_id
1 'polypeptide(L)'
;MTSARHSQALPVSTLIDRLRRALRPEELDCSCRETLDGALARFDQLEQRREARRQLAIARDHKERIAALLGFMSDLDALTEAESDRSVFEEMALLFLEIAGSAEAGAAALREL
;
A
#
# COMPACT_ATOMS: atom_id res chain seq x y z
N MET A 1 6.08 1.07 -17.31
CA MET A 1 5.76 -0.02 -18.22
C MET A 1 5.52 -1.32 -17.51
N THR A 2 6.32 -1.63 -16.56
CA THR A 2 6.25 -2.90 -15.86
C THR A 2 5.35 -2.87 -14.64
N SER A 3 4.97 -1.70 -14.18
CA SER A 3 4.20 -1.52 -12.96
C SER A 3 2.80 -2.15 -13.02
N ALA A 4 2.24 -2.29 -14.21
CA ALA A 4 0.91 -2.87 -14.37
C ALA A 4 0.82 -4.32 -13.87
N ARG A 5 1.94 -5.02 -13.77
CA ARG A 5 1.95 -6.40 -13.31
C ARG A 5 1.61 -6.56 -11.85
N HIS A 6 1.86 -5.52 -11.05
CA HIS A 6 1.60 -5.58 -9.61
C HIS A 6 0.11 -5.59 -9.30
N SER A 7 -0.69 -4.97 -10.15
CA SER A 7 -2.13 -4.92 -9.95
C SER A 7 -2.82 -6.26 -10.26
N GLN A 8 -2.07 -7.22 -10.78
CA GLN A 8 -2.63 -8.51 -11.19
C GLN A 8 -2.52 -9.59 -10.12
N ALA A 9 -1.96 -9.27 -8.97
CA ALA A 9 -1.91 -10.19 -7.85
C ALA A 9 -3.33 -10.52 -7.39
N LEU A 10 -3.63 -11.81 -7.28
CA LEU A 10 -4.95 -12.25 -6.82
C LEU A 10 -5.11 -11.98 -5.32
N PRO A 11 -6.29 -11.56 -4.89
CA PRO A 11 -6.58 -11.48 -3.47
C PRO A 11 -6.42 -12.84 -2.79
N VAL A 12 -6.01 -12.83 -1.53
CA VAL A 12 -5.87 -14.06 -0.74
C VAL A 12 -7.16 -14.85 -0.69
N SER A 13 -8.30 -14.16 -0.55
CA SER A 13 -9.62 -14.81 -0.54
C SER A 13 -9.88 -15.63 -1.81
N THR A 14 -9.48 -15.12 -2.97
CA THR A 14 -9.62 -15.85 -4.24
C THR A 14 -8.72 -17.08 -4.27
N LEU A 15 -7.50 -16.98 -3.74
CA LEU A 15 -6.59 -18.11 -3.65
C LEU A 15 -7.12 -19.19 -2.74
N ILE A 16 -7.70 -18.81 -1.60
CA ILE A 16 -8.33 -19.74 -0.65
C ILE A 16 -9.50 -20.47 -1.32
N ASP A 17 -10.33 -19.75 -2.07
CA ASP A 17 -11.45 -20.35 -2.78
C ASP A 17 -10.98 -21.35 -3.83
N ARG A 18 -9.92 -21.05 -4.55
CA ARG A 18 -9.32 -21.96 -5.52
C ARG A 18 -8.78 -23.21 -4.84
N LEU A 19 -8.11 -23.04 -3.71
CA LEU A 19 -7.56 -24.15 -2.96
C LEU A 19 -8.68 -25.07 -2.46
N ARG A 20 -9.77 -24.53 -1.94
CA ARG A 20 -10.92 -25.29 -1.51
C ARG A 20 -11.51 -26.13 -2.65
N ARG A 21 -11.61 -25.56 -3.84
CA ARG A 21 -12.10 -26.27 -5.02
C ARG A 21 -11.16 -27.38 -5.45
N ALA A 22 -9.85 -27.12 -5.44
CA ALA A 22 -8.85 -28.09 -5.85
C ALA A 22 -8.80 -29.31 -4.93
N LEU A 23 -9.06 -29.11 -3.66
CA LEU A 23 -9.04 -30.19 -2.65
C LEU A 23 -10.29 -31.05 -2.65
N ARG A 24 -11.29 -30.72 -3.45
CA ARG A 24 -12.54 -31.49 -3.57
C ARG A 24 -13.14 -31.86 -2.21
N PRO A 25 -13.69 -30.89 -1.48
CA PRO A 25 -14.19 -31.13 -0.12
C PRO A 25 -15.21 -32.24 -0.03
N GLU A 26 -15.94 -32.51 -1.10
CA GLU A 26 -16.97 -33.57 -1.15
C GLU A 26 -16.38 -34.97 -1.03
N GLU A 27 -15.08 -35.13 -1.23
CA GLU A 27 -14.40 -36.44 -1.08
C GLU A 27 -13.86 -36.64 0.32
N LEU A 28 -13.94 -35.63 1.19
CA LEU A 28 -13.47 -35.69 2.55
C LEU A 28 -14.60 -36.09 3.49
N ASP A 29 -14.29 -36.78 4.58
CA ASP A 29 -15.28 -36.99 5.64
C ASP A 29 -15.56 -35.66 6.36
N CYS A 30 -16.61 -35.64 7.19
CA CYS A 30 -17.08 -34.46 7.87
C CYS A 30 -15.99 -33.87 8.79
N SER A 31 -15.28 -34.70 9.53
CA SER A 31 -14.24 -34.31 10.46
C SER A 31 -13.04 -33.67 9.72
N CYS A 32 -12.60 -34.29 8.62
CA CYS A 32 -11.51 -33.76 7.80
C CYS A 32 -11.90 -32.45 7.16
N ARG A 33 -13.13 -32.30 6.70
CA ARG A 33 -13.64 -31.05 6.13
C ARG A 33 -13.60 -29.92 7.14
N GLU A 34 -14.07 -30.16 8.35
CA GLU A 34 -14.09 -29.18 9.42
C GLU A 34 -12.66 -28.72 9.77
N THR A 35 -11.75 -29.67 9.87
CA THR A 35 -10.34 -29.39 10.16
C THR A 35 -9.71 -28.56 9.05
N LEU A 36 -9.96 -28.92 7.79
CA LEU A 36 -9.46 -28.19 6.63
C LEU A 36 -10.02 -26.78 6.59
N ASP A 37 -11.34 -26.63 6.73
CA ASP A 37 -11.98 -25.31 6.71
C ASP A 37 -11.47 -24.42 7.84
N GLY A 38 -11.25 -24.97 9.02
CA GLY A 38 -10.68 -24.24 10.14
C GLY A 38 -9.24 -23.78 9.85
N ALA A 39 -8.44 -24.63 9.26
CA ALA A 39 -7.07 -24.31 8.89
C ALA A 39 -7.02 -23.20 7.81
N LEU A 40 -7.87 -23.31 6.80
CA LEU A 40 -7.97 -22.32 5.74
C LEU A 40 -8.46 -20.97 6.26
N ALA A 41 -9.43 -20.99 7.18
CA ALA A 41 -9.92 -19.76 7.81
C ALA A 41 -8.83 -19.06 8.61
N ARG A 42 -8.05 -19.82 9.38
CA ARG A 42 -6.92 -19.26 10.14
C ARG A 42 -5.84 -18.70 9.20
N PHE A 43 -5.52 -19.38 8.12
CA PHE A 43 -4.59 -18.92 7.12
C PHE A 43 -5.06 -17.59 6.51
N ASP A 44 -6.32 -17.51 6.13
CA ASP A 44 -6.91 -16.30 5.57
C ASP A 44 -6.79 -15.11 6.54
N GLN A 45 -7.12 -15.33 7.82
CA GLN A 45 -6.99 -14.29 8.84
C GLN A 45 -5.55 -13.80 9.00
N LEU A 46 -4.59 -14.73 8.98
CA LEU A 46 -3.17 -14.37 9.09
C LEU A 46 -2.71 -13.57 7.88
N GLU A 47 -3.15 -13.94 6.68
CA GLU A 47 -2.80 -13.21 5.46
C GLU A 47 -3.45 -11.82 5.43
N GLN A 48 -4.66 -11.69 5.92
CA GLN A 48 -5.32 -10.39 6.04
C GLN A 48 -4.57 -9.47 7.00
N ARG A 49 -4.11 -10.00 8.13
CA ARG A 49 -3.30 -9.24 9.08
C ARG A 49 -1.96 -8.83 8.48
N ARG A 50 -1.33 -9.72 7.73
CA ARG A 50 -0.08 -9.43 7.04
C ARG A 50 -0.26 -8.32 6.02
N GLU A 51 -1.31 -8.37 5.24
CA GLU A 51 -1.63 -7.36 4.26
C GLU A 51 -1.92 -6.02 4.91
N ALA A 52 -2.70 -6.01 6.00
CA ALA A 52 -2.99 -4.79 6.75
C ALA A 52 -1.70 -4.16 7.29
N ARG A 53 -0.78 -4.96 7.82
CA ARG A 53 0.52 -4.47 8.30
C ARG A 53 1.35 -3.89 7.17
N ARG A 54 1.29 -4.52 5.98
CA ARG A 54 1.99 -4.02 4.79
C ARG A 54 1.47 -2.65 4.38
N GLN A 55 0.16 -2.50 4.31
CA GLN A 55 -0.46 -1.22 3.94
C GLN A 55 -0.14 -0.14 4.97
N LEU A 56 -0.13 -0.48 6.23
CA LEU A 56 0.25 0.45 7.29
C LEU A 56 1.71 0.88 7.17
N ALA A 57 2.60 -0.07 6.84
CA ALA A 57 4.02 0.25 6.61
C ALA A 57 4.19 1.18 5.41
N ILE A 58 3.45 0.94 4.33
CA ILE A 58 3.46 1.82 3.14
C ILE A 58 3.04 3.24 3.53
N ALA A 59 1.97 3.38 4.31
CA ALA A 59 1.51 4.69 4.74
C ALA A 59 2.58 5.40 5.59
N ARG A 60 3.23 4.68 6.49
CA ARG A 60 4.31 5.23 7.31
C ARG A 60 5.51 5.67 6.47
N ASP A 61 5.87 4.90 5.45
CA ASP A 61 6.96 5.26 4.54
C ASP A 61 6.64 6.54 3.78
N HIS A 62 5.42 6.70 3.32
CA HIS A 62 5.01 7.94 2.65
C HIS A 62 4.99 9.12 3.62
N LYS A 63 4.61 8.93 4.88
CA LYS A 63 4.70 9.96 5.90
C LYS A 63 6.15 10.43 6.06
N GLU A 64 7.10 9.49 6.16
CA GLU A 64 8.51 9.81 6.29
C GLU A 64 9.04 10.53 5.04
N ARG A 65 8.60 10.12 3.86
CA ARG A 65 8.96 10.78 2.61
C ARG A 65 8.46 12.22 2.60
N ILE A 66 7.24 12.46 3.03
CA ILE A 66 6.67 13.80 3.12
C ILE A 66 7.51 14.67 4.07
N ALA A 67 7.89 14.13 5.21
CA ALA A 67 8.74 14.84 6.18
C ALA A 67 10.08 15.22 5.57
N ALA A 68 10.71 14.32 4.83
CA ALA A 68 11.97 14.59 4.13
C ALA A 68 11.79 15.68 3.06
N LEU A 69 10.72 15.60 2.28
CA LEU A 69 10.44 16.61 1.23
C LEU A 69 10.19 17.98 1.86
N LEU A 70 9.49 18.05 2.98
CA LEU A 70 9.31 19.30 3.71
C LEU A 70 10.65 19.90 4.16
N GLY A 71 11.61 19.04 4.55
CA GLY A 71 12.95 19.49 4.89
C GLY A 71 13.64 20.18 3.71
N PHE A 72 13.48 19.65 2.50
CA PHE A 72 14.04 20.27 1.29
C PHE A 72 13.37 21.60 0.95
N MET A 73 12.20 21.87 1.47
CA MET A 73 11.45 23.09 1.22
C MET A 73 11.75 24.20 2.23
N SER A 74 12.71 24.00 3.13
CA SER A 74 13.00 24.98 4.17
C SER A 74 13.38 26.35 3.62
N ASP A 75 14.01 26.40 2.43
CA ASP A 75 14.39 27.64 1.78
C ASP A 75 13.19 28.49 1.34
N LEU A 76 12.01 27.89 1.24
CA LEU A 76 10.80 28.62 0.83
C LEU A 76 10.50 29.78 1.77
N ASP A 77 10.77 29.62 3.05
CA ASP A 77 10.49 30.65 4.06
C ASP A 77 11.35 31.91 3.85
N ALA A 78 12.49 31.75 3.22
CA ALA A 78 13.40 32.88 2.93
C ALA A 78 13.23 33.51 1.53
N LEU A 79 12.42 32.86 0.68
CA LEU A 79 12.20 33.36 -0.68
C LEU A 79 11.28 34.57 -0.65
N THR A 80 11.60 35.52 -1.56
CA THR A 80 10.74 36.68 -1.80
C THR A 80 10.42 36.76 -3.29
N GLU A 81 9.45 37.61 -3.63
CA GLU A 81 9.05 37.81 -5.02
C GLU A 81 10.16 38.44 -5.86
N ALA A 82 11.19 39.00 -5.21
CA ALA A 82 12.33 39.63 -5.87
C ALA A 82 13.44 38.65 -6.24
N GLU A 83 13.28 37.38 -5.95
CA GLU A 83 14.28 36.34 -6.26
C GLU A 83 14.64 36.39 -7.75
N SER A 84 15.92 36.53 -8.06
CA SER A 84 16.40 36.63 -9.45
C SER A 84 16.44 35.28 -10.15
N ASP A 85 16.68 34.21 -9.41
CA ASP A 85 16.68 32.85 -9.94
C ASP A 85 15.28 32.28 -9.90
N ARG A 86 14.55 32.40 -11.01
CA ARG A 86 13.16 31.95 -11.09
C ARG A 86 13.02 30.43 -11.06
N SER A 87 14.09 29.68 -11.30
CA SER A 87 14.04 28.21 -11.26
C SER A 87 13.79 27.71 -9.84
N VAL A 88 14.11 28.48 -8.82
CA VAL A 88 13.86 28.12 -7.42
C VAL A 88 12.37 27.95 -7.17
N PHE A 89 11.54 28.81 -7.77
CA PHE A 89 10.09 28.71 -7.63
C PHE A 89 9.55 27.43 -8.26
N GLU A 90 10.09 27.05 -9.42
CA GLU A 90 9.70 25.79 -10.07
C GLU A 90 10.14 24.58 -9.24
N GLU A 91 11.34 24.61 -8.67
CA GLU A 91 11.81 23.55 -7.78
C GLU A 91 10.88 23.36 -6.59
N MET A 92 10.44 24.46 -5.98
CA MET A 92 9.51 24.40 -4.85
C MET A 92 8.15 23.86 -5.28
N ALA A 93 7.67 24.27 -6.47
CA ALA A 93 6.42 23.75 -7.01
C ALA A 93 6.48 22.24 -7.22
N LEU A 94 7.59 21.74 -7.76
CA LEU A 94 7.79 20.30 -7.96
C LEU A 94 7.82 19.54 -6.63
N LEU A 95 8.42 20.11 -5.60
CA LEU A 95 8.42 19.51 -4.27
C LEU A 95 6.99 19.39 -3.70
N PHE A 96 6.16 20.41 -3.89
CA PHE A 96 4.76 20.34 -3.50
C PHE A 96 4.04 19.21 -4.23
N LEU A 97 4.30 19.04 -5.51
CA LEU A 97 3.67 17.97 -6.29
C LEU A 97 4.13 16.57 -5.83
N GLU A 98 5.40 16.45 -5.48
CA GLU A 98 5.92 15.20 -4.89
C GLU A 98 5.25 14.89 -3.56
N ILE A 99 5.07 15.90 -2.72
CA ILE A 99 4.36 15.74 -1.43
C ILE A 99 2.92 15.29 -1.69
N ALA A 100 2.24 15.93 -2.63
CA ALA A 100 0.86 15.58 -2.97
C ALA A 100 0.76 14.11 -3.42
N GLY A 101 1.68 13.66 -4.27
CA GLY A 101 1.71 12.26 -4.72
C GLY A 101 1.92 11.28 -3.56
N SER A 102 2.86 11.58 -2.67
CA SER A 102 3.08 10.74 -1.49
C SER A 102 1.89 10.75 -0.54
N ALA A 103 1.24 11.90 -0.37
CA ALA A 103 0.05 12.00 0.47
C ALA A 103 -1.10 11.15 -0.10
N GLU A 104 -1.32 11.20 -1.40
CA GLU A 104 -2.34 10.39 -2.06
C GLU A 104 -2.05 8.90 -1.92
N ALA A 105 -0.80 8.51 -2.11
CA ALA A 105 -0.39 7.10 -1.98
C ALA A 105 -0.56 6.60 -0.55
N GLY A 106 -0.20 7.43 0.44
CA GLY A 106 -0.39 7.09 1.84
C GLY A 106 -1.86 6.94 2.20
N ALA A 107 -2.70 7.85 1.72
CA ALA A 107 -4.15 7.78 1.93
C ALA A 107 -4.74 6.51 1.30
N ALA A 108 -4.31 6.18 0.08
CA ALA A 108 -4.76 4.98 -0.61
C ALA A 108 -4.40 3.71 0.17
N ALA A 109 -3.18 3.65 0.72
CA ALA A 109 -2.75 2.52 1.53
C ALA A 109 -3.64 2.34 2.77
N LEU A 110 -3.96 3.44 3.45
CA LEU A 110 -4.81 3.39 4.64
C LEU A 110 -6.24 2.95 4.32
N ARG A 111 -6.73 3.29 3.14
CA ARG A 111 -8.07 2.88 2.70
C ARG A 111 -8.18 1.39 2.41
N GLU A 112 -7.05 0.72 2.23
CA GLU A 112 -7.01 -0.73 2.05
C GLU A 112 -7.17 -1.49 3.39
N LEU A 113 -7.11 -0.80 4.50
CA LEU A 113 -7.34 -1.40 5.80
C LEU A 113 -8.83 -1.57 6.06
#